data_3d52cb52992326da40459bd804e6d2fc
#
_entry.id   3d52cb52992326da40459bd804e6d2fc
#
_cell.length_a   1.000
_cell.length_b   1.000
_cell.length_c   1.000
_cell.angle_alpha   90.00
_cell.angle_beta   90.00
_cell.angle_gamma   90.00
#
_symmetry.space_group_name_H-M   'P 1'
#
loop_
_entity.id
_entity.type
_entity.pdbx_description
1 polymer ?
#
loop_
_entity_poly.entity_id
_entity_poly.type
_entity_poly.pdbx_seq_one_letter_code
_entity_poly.pdbx_strand_id
1 'polypeptide(L)'
;VTIYNGNAILGTALADGTGAWTFTPGTPLPDATYVLSTTVTDQTGNTGVRSPNFTITVDTAAPATLGALTITDDVTPVTGTIGNNGNSNDNLPTIGGVSEVGATITIYDGSKVLGTTVAGVGGVWSFTPTVPLADGLHTFTAIATDAAGNVGGTSPVFNLNIDTAAPIAITGLLATDDVAPDLGNLTSGSITN
;
A
#
# COMPACT_ATOMS: atom_id res chain seq x y z
N VAL A 1 -19.96 -34.62 19.78
CA VAL A 1 -20.31 -33.31 19.22
C VAL A 1 -20.42 -33.45 17.71
N THR A 2 -21.48 -32.93 17.13
CA THR A 2 -21.65 -32.88 15.67
C THR A 2 -21.50 -31.44 15.23
N ILE A 3 -20.65 -31.18 14.23
CA ILE A 3 -20.34 -29.87 13.67
C ILE A 3 -21.09 -29.74 12.34
N TYR A 4 -21.72 -28.58 12.14
CA TYR A 4 -22.51 -28.26 10.95
C TYR A 4 -21.96 -27.04 10.24
N ASN A 5 -22.13 -27.01 8.90
CA ASN A 5 -22.12 -25.79 8.10
C ASN A 5 -23.55 -25.60 7.54
N GLY A 6 -24.24 -24.58 8.01
CA GLY A 6 -25.67 -24.42 7.76
C GLY A 6 -26.41 -25.68 8.24
N ASN A 7 -27.07 -26.44 7.32
CA ASN A 7 -27.74 -27.67 7.63
C ASN A 7 -26.95 -28.96 7.32
N ALA A 8 -25.80 -28.82 6.67
CA ALA A 8 -24.94 -29.95 6.33
C ALA A 8 -24.00 -30.29 7.50
N ILE A 9 -23.82 -31.58 7.74
CA ILE A 9 -22.84 -32.08 8.71
C ILE A 9 -21.45 -31.96 8.10
N LEU A 10 -20.56 -31.21 8.81
CA LEU A 10 -19.16 -31.07 8.45
C LEU A 10 -18.32 -32.21 9.03
N GLY A 11 -18.71 -32.71 10.20
CA GLY A 11 -18.07 -33.81 10.88
C GLY A 11 -18.49 -33.96 12.34
N THR A 12 -17.80 -34.86 13.04
CA THR A 12 -18.05 -35.16 14.45
C THR A 12 -16.73 -35.14 15.23
N ALA A 13 -16.82 -34.82 16.51
CA ALA A 13 -15.72 -34.92 17.47
C ALA A 13 -16.20 -35.55 18.78
N LEU A 14 -15.33 -36.27 19.46
CA LEU A 14 -15.61 -36.81 20.80
C LEU A 14 -15.12 -35.76 21.83
N ALA A 15 -16.00 -35.43 22.79
CA ALA A 15 -15.59 -34.64 23.94
C ALA A 15 -14.88 -35.52 24.95
N ASP A 16 -13.85 -35.01 25.60
CA ASP A 16 -13.12 -35.67 26.67
C ASP A 16 -13.89 -35.64 28.02
N GLY A 17 -13.28 -36.20 29.06
CA GLY A 17 -13.88 -36.23 30.39
C GLY A 17 -14.12 -34.86 31.05
N THR A 18 -13.55 -33.77 30.51
CA THR A 18 -13.77 -32.37 30.92
C THR A 18 -14.81 -31.65 30.05
N GLY A 19 -15.27 -32.30 28.96
CA GLY A 19 -16.15 -31.72 27.97
C GLY A 19 -15.43 -30.93 26.86
N ALA A 20 -14.10 -30.92 26.85
CA ALA A 20 -13.32 -30.27 25.77
C ALA A 20 -13.31 -31.16 24.52
N TRP A 21 -13.33 -30.50 23.36
CA TRP A 21 -13.29 -31.17 22.06
C TRP A 21 -12.58 -30.30 21.02
N THR A 22 -12.04 -30.95 20.01
CA THR A 22 -11.45 -30.28 18.83
C THR A 22 -11.94 -31.00 17.58
N PHE A 23 -12.07 -30.27 16.50
CA PHE A 23 -12.41 -30.79 15.19
C PHE A 23 -11.54 -30.15 14.12
N THR A 24 -10.94 -31.00 13.29
CA THR A 24 -10.22 -30.58 12.09
C THR A 24 -10.87 -31.24 10.90
N PRO A 25 -11.33 -30.50 9.87
CA PRO A 25 -11.86 -31.09 8.66
C PRO A 25 -10.84 -32.03 8.01
N GLY A 26 -11.30 -33.20 7.53
CA GLY A 26 -10.44 -34.20 6.87
C GLY A 26 -9.90 -33.75 5.52
N THR A 27 -10.51 -32.73 4.92
CA THR A 27 -10.03 -32.03 3.71
C THR A 27 -10.06 -30.54 3.97
N PRO A 28 -9.11 -29.74 3.38
CA PRO A 28 -9.15 -28.29 3.47
C PRO A 28 -10.51 -27.75 3.01
N LEU A 29 -11.01 -26.75 3.70
CA LEU A 29 -12.24 -26.08 3.32
C LEU A 29 -11.94 -25.15 2.11
N PRO A 30 -12.72 -25.23 1.02
CA PRO A 30 -12.62 -24.27 -0.07
C PRO A 30 -12.91 -22.83 0.35
N ASP A 31 -12.49 -21.87 -0.45
CA ASP A 31 -12.81 -20.46 -0.24
C ASP A 31 -14.33 -20.24 -0.25
N ALA A 32 -14.86 -19.85 0.88
CA ALA A 32 -16.28 -19.59 1.10
C ALA A 32 -16.53 -19.03 2.51
N THR A 33 -17.73 -18.53 2.72
CA THR A 33 -18.24 -18.21 4.05
C THR A 33 -18.95 -19.43 4.64
N TYR A 34 -18.53 -19.86 5.83
CA TYR A 34 -19.07 -20.99 6.58
C TYR A 34 -19.87 -20.48 7.78
N VAL A 35 -21.10 -20.99 7.93
CA VAL A 35 -21.95 -20.70 9.08
C VAL A 35 -21.96 -21.94 9.97
N LEU A 36 -21.07 -21.95 10.93
CA LEU A 36 -20.83 -23.11 11.80
C LEU A 36 -21.76 -23.11 13.00
N SER A 37 -22.19 -24.30 13.39
CA SER A 37 -22.93 -24.55 14.63
C SER A 37 -22.71 -25.99 15.08
N THR A 38 -23.06 -26.31 16.33
CA THR A 38 -22.83 -27.63 16.91
C THR A 38 -24.05 -28.14 17.65
N THR A 39 -24.17 -29.47 17.74
CA THR A 39 -25.02 -30.17 18.74
C THR A 39 -24.17 -31.15 19.54
N VAL A 40 -24.62 -31.46 20.74
CA VAL A 40 -24.01 -32.48 21.58
C VAL A 40 -25.04 -33.62 21.75
N THR A 41 -24.59 -34.83 21.54
CA THR A 41 -25.38 -36.05 21.77
C THR A 41 -24.72 -36.89 22.86
N ASP A 42 -25.45 -37.29 23.88
CA ASP A 42 -24.96 -38.14 24.96
C ASP A 42 -24.84 -39.63 24.54
N GLN A 43 -24.31 -40.46 25.41
CA GLN A 43 -24.13 -41.90 25.15
C GLN A 43 -25.46 -42.68 25.02
N THR A 44 -26.58 -42.10 25.50
CA THR A 44 -27.91 -42.70 25.40
C THR A 44 -28.68 -42.21 24.17
N GLY A 45 -28.08 -41.32 23.36
CA GLY A 45 -28.64 -40.85 22.10
C GLY A 45 -29.46 -39.55 22.22
N ASN A 46 -29.51 -38.90 23.41
CA ASN A 46 -30.21 -37.63 23.56
C ASN A 46 -29.35 -36.49 22.97
N THR A 47 -29.92 -35.71 22.06
CA THR A 47 -29.25 -34.58 21.41
C THR A 47 -29.78 -33.28 21.97
N GLY A 48 -28.84 -32.40 22.41
CA GLY A 48 -29.13 -31.07 22.90
C GLY A 48 -29.49 -30.12 21.77
N VAL A 49 -29.94 -28.91 22.17
CA VAL A 49 -30.23 -27.83 21.23
C VAL A 49 -28.95 -27.37 20.49
N ARG A 50 -29.17 -26.91 19.27
CA ARG A 50 -28.09 -26.39 18.44
C ARG A 50 -27.49 -25.11 19.03
N SER A 51 -26.18 -24.98 18.98
CA SER A 51 -25.48 -23.73 19.36
C SER A 51 -25.90 -22.54 18.49
N PRO A 52 -25.69 -21.33 18.94
CA PRO A 52 -25.68 -20.15 18.06
C PRO A 52 -24.72 -20.34 16.91
N ASN A 53 -24.98 -19.63 15.80
CA ASN A 53 -24.13 -19.65 14.63
C ASN A 53 -22.81 -18.91 14.90
N PHE A 54 -21.72 -19.48 14.37
CA PHE A 54 -20.41 -18.85 14.30
C PHE A 54 -19.98 -18.80 12.84
N THR A 55 -19.76 -17.59 12.31
CA THR A 55 -19.42 -17.38 10.90
C THR A 55 -17.93 -17.17 10.73
N ILE A 56 -17.33 -17.90 9.80
CA ILE A 56 -15.95 -17.73 9.35
C ILE A 56 -15.92 -17.58 7.82
N THR A 57 -14.95 -16.85 7.31
CA THR A 57 -14.64 -16.84 5.88
C THR A 57 -13.26 -17.48 5.69
N VAL A 58 -13.22 -18.47 4.81
CA VAL A 58 -11.97 -19.04 4.28
C VAL A 58 -11.69 -18.34 2.97
N ASP A 59 -10.52 -17.74 2.87
CA ASP A 59 -10.03 -17.08 1.69
C ASP A 59 -8.54 -17.37 1.57
N THR A 60 -8.14 -18.01 0.49
CA THR A 60 -6.74 -18.38 0.19
C THR A 60 -6.23 -17.67 -1.05
N ALA A 61 -7.07 -16.83 -1.67
CA ALA A 61 -6.74 -16.09 -2.87
C ALA A 61 -5.97 -14.80 -2.52
N ALA A 62 -4.72 -14.70 -2.94
CA ALA A 62 -3.95 -13.47 -2.75
C ALA A 62 -4.49 -12.34 -3.65
N PRO A 63 -4.42 -11.06 -3.21
CA PRO A 63 -4.71 -9.91 -4.06
C PRO A 63 -3.89 -9.94 -5.35
N ALA A 64 -4.47 -9.45 -6.44
CA ALA A 64 -3.74 -9.31 -7.68
C ALA A 64 -2.49 -8.43 -7.48
N THR A 65 -1.42 -8.74 -8.21
CA THR A 65 -0.22 -7.89 -8.25
C THR A 65 -0.61 -6.45 -8.60
N LEU A 66 -0.14 -5.49 -7.81
CA LEU A 66 -0.40 -4.07 -8.04
C LEU A 66 0.13 -3.64 -9.41
N GLY A 67 -0.59 -2.73 -10.07
CA GLY A 67 -0.13 -2.04 -11.27
C GLY A 67 0.99 -1.03 -10.97
N ALA A 68 1.37 -0.25 -11.99
CA ALA A 68 2.31 0.84 -11.82
C ALA A 68 1.82 1.85 -10.78
N LEU A 69 2.73 2.31 -9.93
CA LEU A 69 2.45 3.36 -8.96
C LEU A 69 2.22 4.70 -9.66
N THR A 70 1.37 5.53 -9.07
CA THR A 70 1.25 6.95 -9.41
C THR A 70 1.92 7.77 -8.33
N ILE A 71 2.76 8.74 -8.72
CA ILE A 71 3.39 9.66 -7.77
C ILE A 71 3.05 11.08 -8.17
N THR A 72 2.66 11.87 -7.18
CA THR A 72 2.23 13.26 -7.37
C THR A 72 3.10 14.18 -6.51
N ASP A 73 3.57 15.25 -7.15
CA ASP A 73 4.27 16.39 -6.56
C ASP A 73 3.25 17.50 -6.31
N ASP A 74 3.20 18.07 -5.13
CA ASP A 74 2.34 19.21 -4.79
C ASP A 74 3.14 20.49 -4.44
N VAL A 75 4.48 20.44 -4.61
CA VAL A 75 5.39 21.56 -4.34
C VAL A 75 5.67 22.36 -5.61
N THR A 76 5.38 23.67 -5.57
CA THR A 76 5.67 24.58 -6.69
C THR A 76 7.19 24.70 -6.92
N PRO A 77 7.68 25.00 -8.15
CA PRO A 77 6.93 25.46 -9.32
C PRO A 77 6.37 24.37 -10.24
N VAL A 78 6.75 23.12 -10.07
CA VAL A 78 6.30 22.02 -10.93
C VAL A 78 5.47 21.05 -10.09
N THR A 79 4.17 21.05 -10.33
CA THR A 79 3.22 20.19 -9.59
C THR A 79 2.53 19.21 -10.52
N GLY A 80 1.99 18.12 -9.94
CA GLY A 80 1.19 17.13 -10.66
C GLY A 80 1.84 15.76 -10.68
N THR A 81 1.37 14.90 -11.59
CA THR A 81 1.86 13.51 -11.68
C THR A 81 3.26 13.47 -12.28
N ILE A 82 4.15 12.78 -11.59
CA ILE A 82 5.53 12.55 -12.04
C ILE A 82 5.59 11.22 -12.79
N GLY A 83 6.35 11.18 -13.88
CA GLY A 83 6.68 9.94 -14.59
C GLY A 83 7.79 9.14 -13.92
N ASN A 84 7.81 7.82 -14.16
CA ASN A 84 8.91 6.98 -13.68
C ASN A 84 10.28 7.49 -14.20
N ASN A 85 11.29 7.51 -13.34
CA ASN A 85 12.60 8.15 -13.50
C ASN A 85 12.54 9.69 -13.60
N GLY A 86 11.47 10.32 -13.10
CA GLY A 86 11.34 11.78 -13.02
C GLY A 86 12.13 12.39 -11.88
N ASN A 87 12.14 13.76 -11.86
CA ASN A 87 12.71 14.55 -10.77
C ASN A 87 11.59 15.32 -10.06
N SER A 88 11.78 15.60 -8.76
CA SER A 88 10.85 16.35 -7.92
C SER A 88 11.60 17.17 -6.89
N ASN A 89 11.07 18.34 -6.56
CA ASN A 89 11.47 19.09 -5.38
C ASN A 89 10.56 18.85 -4.16
N ASP A 90 9.60 17.92 -4.30
CA ASP A 90 8.75 17.45 -3.22
C ASP A 90 9.39 16.26 -2.51
N ASN A 91 9.75 16.43 -1.24
CA ASN A 91 10.31 15.37 -0.41
C ASN A 91 9.25 14.62 0.44
N LEU A 92 7.97 14.94 0.24
CA LEU A 92 6.81 14.25 0.80
C LEU A 92 5.81 13.86 -0.30
N PRO A 93 6.25 13.26 -1.42
CA PRO A 93 5.38 12.98 -2.56
C PRO A 93 4.24 12.05 -2.18
N THR A 94 3.07 12.26 -2.77
CA THR A 94 1.95 11.33 -2.60
C THR A 94 2.07 10.17 -3.58
N ILE A 95 2.17 8.95 -3.02
CA ILE A 95 2.25 7.68 -3.76
C ILE A 95 0.86 7.05 -3.77
N GLY A 96 0.38 6.60 -4.91
CA GLY A 96 -0.96 6.03 -5.04
C GLY A 96 -1.08 4.91 -6.06
N GLY A 97 -2.25 4.31 -6.09
CA GLY A 97 -2.58 3.23 -7.02
C GLY A 97 -3.96 2.65 -6.77
N VAL A 98 -4.20 1.48 -7.34
CA VAL A 98 -5.45 0.73 -7.19
C VAL A 98 -5.12 -0.70 -6.75
N SER A 99 -5.93 -1.25 -5.85
CA SER A 99 -5.84 -2.60 -5.32
C SER A 99 -7.23 -3.18 -5.07
N GLU A 100 -7.30 -4.33 -4.46
CA GLU A 100 -8.52 -4.89 -3.90
C GLU A 100 -9.03 -4.00 -2.75
N VAL A 101 -10.36 -3.79 -2.71
CA VAL A 101 -11.00 -2.99 -1.66
C VAL A 101 -10.75 -3.61 -0.28
N GLY A 102 -10.28 -2.82 0.66
CA GLY A 102 -9.97 -3.25 2.01
C GLY A 102 -8.58 -3.88 2.20
N ALA A 103 -7.85 -4.12 1.12
CA ALA A 103 -6.47 -4.61 1.23
C ALA A 103 -5.56 -3.57 1.92
N THR A 104 -4.65 -4.05 2.73
CA THR A 104 -3.57 -3.24 3.34
C THR A 104 -2.41 -3.17 2.36
N ILE A 105 -2.04 -1.94 1.98
CA ILE A 105 -0.91 -1.68 1.09
C ILE A 105 0.31 -1.30 1.92
N THR A 106 1.39 -2.04 1.76
CA THR A 106 2.70 -1.70 2.35
C THR A 106 3.58 -1.08 1.29
N ILE A 107 4.10 0.12 1.55
CA ILE A 107 4.92 0.90 0.63
C ILE A 107 6.38 0.82 1.09
N TYR A 108 7.27 0.62 0.12
CA TYR A 108 8.72 0.49 0.33
C TYR A 108 9.49 1.52 -0.47
N ASP A 109 10.65 1.92 0.06
CA ASP A 109 11.73 2.60 -0.64
C ASP A 109 12.97 1.71 -0.55
N GLY A 110 13.33 1.08 -1.67
CA GLY A 110 14.27 -0.04 -1.68
C GLY A 110 13.79 -1.18 -0.78
N SER A 111 14.54 -1.48 0.28
CA SER A 111 14.18 -2.49 1.29
C SER A 111 13.51 -1.92 2.55
N LYS A 112 13.43 -0.59 2.66
CA LYS A 112 12.87 0.08 3.84
C LYS A 112 11.36 0.25 3.68
N VAL A 113 10.58 -0.16 4.70
CA VAL A 113 9.16 0.15 4.78
C VAL A 113 9.00 1.64 5.09
N LEU A 114 8.27 2.36 4.23
CA LEU A 114 7.88 3.75 4.47
C LEU A 114 6.61 3.85 5.32
N GLY A 115 5.67 2.94 5.10
CA GLY A 115 4.42 2.88 5.84
C GLY A 115 3.37 2.02 5.15
N THR A 116 2.13 2.12 5.65
CA THR A 116 0.99 1.37 5.13
C THR A 116 -0.21 2.28 4.93
N THR A 117 -1.11 1.88 4.04
CA THR A 117 -2.43 2.48 3.84
C THR A 117 -3.44 1.38 3.51
N VAL A 118 -4.73 1.70 3.48
CA VAL A 118 -5.79 0.74 3.13
C VAL A 118 -6.48 1.21 1.85
N ALA A 119 -6.71 0.27 0.93
CA ALA A 119 -7.46 0.53 -0.29
C ALA A 119 -8.94 0.80 0.03
N GLY A 120 -9.41 1.98 -0.35
CA GLY A 120 -10.77 2.46 -0.11
C GLY A 120 -11.77 1.96 -1.14
N VAL A 121 -12.90 2.65 -1.21
CA VAL A 121 -13.96 2.38 -2.20
C VAL A 121 -13.40 2.47 -3.61
N GLY A 122 -13.72 1.48 -4.45
CA GLY A 122 -13.16 1.36 -5.80
C GLY A 122 -11.71 0.88 -5.84
N GLY A 123 -11.15 0.46 -4.69
CA GLY A 123 -9.77 -0.03 -4.60
C GLY A 123 -8.70 1.06 -4.62
N VAL A 124 -9.09 2.33 -4.65
CA VAL A 124 -8.14 3.46 -4.70
C VAL A 124 -7.46 3.62 -3.35
N TRP A 125 -6.15 3.84 -3.38
CA TRP A 125 -5.35 4.12 -2.20
C TRP A 125 -4.32 5.22 -2.47
N SER A 126 -3.93 5.92 -1.42
CA SER A 126 -2.85 6.90 -1.43
C SER A 126 -2.07 6.85 -0.12
N PHE A 127 -0.82 7.22 -0.18
CA PHE A 127 0.11 7.28 0.94
C PHE A 127 1.07 8.45 0.75
N THR A 128 1.22 9.30 1.75
CA THR A 128 2.24 10.36 1.81
C THR A 128 3.18 10.03 2.97
N PRO A 129 4.51 10.00 2.77
CA PRO A 129 5.47 9.78 3.85
C PRO A 129 5.27 10.78 4.98
N THR A 130 5.39 10.34 6.23
CA THR A 130 5.30 11.24 7.40
C THR A 130 6.64 11.88 7.77
N VAL A 131 7.72 11.38 7.18
CA VAL A 131 9.09 11.89 7.36
C VAL A 131 9.62 12.25 5.97
N PRO A 132 10.15 13.47 5.79
CA PRO A 132 10.73 13.87 4.52
C PRO A 132 11.78 12.88 4.02
N LEU A 133 11.71 12.58 2.74
CA LEU A 133 12.71 11.79 2.05
C LEU A 133 13.96 12.64 1.79
N ALA A 134 15.13 12.02 1.76
CA ALA A 134 16.38 12.72 1.49
C ALA A 134 16.52 13.09 0.00
N ASP A 135 17.36 14.04 -0.35
CA ASP A 135 17.74 14.25 -1.74
C ASP A 135 18.46 13.02 -2.29
N GLY A 136 18.14 12.64 -3.52
CA GLY A 136 18.71 11.51 -4.23
C GLY A 136 17.67 10.58 -4.87
N LEU A 137 18.15 9.44 -5.34
CA LEU A 137 17.31 8.44 -6.02
C LEU A 137 16.56 7.58 -4.99
N HIS A 138 15.25 7.55 -5.12
CA HIS A 138 14.33 6.67 -4.40
C HIS A 138 13.75 5.60 -5.33
N THR A 139 13.53 4.39 -4.79
CA THR A 139 13.05 3.25 -5.54
C THR A 139 11.81 2.68 -4.86
N PHE A 140 10.64 3.14 -5.30
CA PHE A 140 9.37 2.78 -4.66
C PHE A 140 8.79 1.48 -5.23
N THR A 141 8.28 0.65 -4.32
CA THR A 141 7.45 -0.51 -4.60
C THR A 141 6.34 -0.61 -3.57
N ALA A 142 5.29 -1.37 -3.89
CA ALA A 142 4.20 -1.63 -2.96
C ALA A 142 3.72 -3.08 -3.07
N ILE A 143 3.17 -3.60 -1.97
CA ILE A 143 2.59 -4.94 -1.86
C ILE A 143 1.22 -4.82 -1.18
N ALA A 144 0.21 -5.51 -1.71
CA ALA A 144 -1.11 -5.62 -1.11
C ALA A 144 -1.23 -6.89 -0.27
N THR A 145 -1.87 -6.79 0.88
CA THR A 145 -2.26 -7.92 1.74
C THR A 145 -3.75 -7.80 2.02
N ASP A 146 -4.52 -8.86 1.79
CA ASP A 146 -5.96 -8.87 2.05
C ASP A 146 -6.30 -9.03 3.54
N ALA A 147 -7.61 -9.07 3.85
CA ALA A 147 -8.09 -9.23 5.22
C ALA A 147 -7.85 -10.64 5.80
N ALA A 148 -7.64 -11.66 4.96
CA ALA A 148 -7.31 -13.02 5.38
C ALA A 148 -5.80 -13.22 5.61
N GLY A 149 -4.96 -12.26 5.19
CA GLY A 149 -3.51 -12.29 5.32
C GLY A 149 -2.79 -12.84 4.09
N ASN A 150 -3.49 -13.06 2.97
CA ASN A 150 -2.85 -13.48 1.73
C ASN A 150 -2.10 -12.29 1.11
N VAL A 151 -0.86 -12.52 0.67
CA VAL A 151 0.05 -11.48 0.18
C VAL A 151 0.14 -11.56 -1.32
N GLY A 152 -0.17 -10.44 -1.98
CA GLY A 152 -0.05 -10.28 -3.44
C GLY A 152 1.38 -10.10 -3.92
N GLY A 153 1.56 -10.00 -5.23
CA GLY A 153 2.86 -9.71 -5.85
C GLY A 153 3.30 -8.25 -5.65
N THR A 154 4.61 -8.02 -5.73
CA THR A 154 5.19 -6.67 -5.67
C THR A 154 4.85 -5.87 -6.92
N SER A 155 4.50 -4.59 -6.78
CA SER A 155 4.28 -3.67 -7.91
C SER A 155 5.54 -3.54 -8.80
N PRO A 156 5.39 -3.07 -10.04
CA PRO A 156 6.53 -2.55 -10.78
C PRO A 156 7.26 -1.47 -10.00
N VAL A 157 8.57 -1.40 -10.18
CA VAL A 157 9.44 -0.40 -9.57
C VAL A 157 9.13 0.98 -10.15
N PHE A 158 9.05 1.99 -9.26
CA PHE A 158 8.98 3.39 -9.63
C PHE A 158 10.21 4.12 -9.06
N ASN A 159 11.01 4.71 -9.92
CA ASN A 159 12.17 5.50 -9.56
C ASN A 159 11.82 6.99 -9.56
N LEU A 160 12.22 7.70 -8.51
CA LEU A 160 12.08 9.15 -8.38
C LEU A 160 13.39 9.73 -7.85
N ASN A 161 13.88 10.77 -8.48
CA ASN A 161 14.99 11.55 -7.94
C ASN A 161 14.47 12.80 -7.24
N ILE A 162 14.72 12.93 -5.95
CA ILE A 162 14.34 14.08 -5.14
C ILE A 162 15.54 15.02 -5.08
N ASP A 163 15.31 16.30 -5.35
CA ASP A 163 16.30 17.37 -5.24
C ASP A 163 15.61 18.65 -4.73
N THR A 164 15.79 18.94 -3.46
CA THR A 164 15.23 20.11 -2.79
C THR A 164 16.21 21.29 -2.76
N ALA A 165 17.42 21.10 -3.31
CA ALA A 165 18.46 22.11 -3.27
C ALA A 165 18.25 23.19 -4.33
N ALA A 166 18.10 24.44 -3.91
CA ALA A 166 18.07 25.55 -4.86
C ALA A 166 19.45 25.75 -5.52
N PRO A 167 19.48 26.08 -6.83
CA PRO A 167 20.73 26.45 -7.47
C PRO A 167 21.42 27.64 -6.75
N ILE A 168 22.74 27.63 -6.75
CA ILE A 168 23.49 28.78 -6.21
C ILE A 168 23.20 30.03 -7.04
N ALA A 169 23.20 31.20 -6.37
CA ALA A 169 23.00 32.48 -7.04
C ALA A 169 24.06 32.69 -8.13
N ILE A 170 23.61 33.19 -9.27
CA ILE A 170 24.52 33.62 -10.33
C ILE A 170 25.32 34.83 -9.80
N THR A 171 26.63 34.70 -9.82
CA THR A 171 27.57 35.78 -9.48
C THR A 171 28.38 36.16 -10.71
N GLY A 172 28.90 37.40 -10.72
CA GLY A 172 29.77 37.84 -11.80
C GLY A 172 29.03 38.12 -13.11
N LEU A 173 27.76 38.63 -13.03
CA LEU A 173 27.12 39.16 -14.22
C LEU A 173 27.99 40.25 -14.84
N LEU A 174 28.42 40.02 -16.08
CA LEU A 174 29.20 40.96 -16.86
C LEU A 174 28.31 41.45 -18.01
N ALA A 175 28.13 42.77 -18.08
CA ALA A 175 27.56 43.44 -19.23
C ALA A 175 28.66 44.25 -19.91
N THR A 176 28.70 44.24 -21.22
CA THR A 176 29.67 44.97 -22.00
C THR A 176 28.94 45.90 -22.99
N ASP A 177 29.47 47.09 -23.15
CA ASP A 177 29.07 48.00 -24.23
C ASP A 177 30.00 47.75 -25.42
N ASP A 178 29.44 47.45 -26.58
CA ASP A 178 30.18 47.24 -27.83
C ASP A 178 29.95 48.35 -28.85
N VAL A 179 29.29 49.45 -28.43
CA VAL A 179 29.02 50.61 -29.27
C VAL A 179 29.95 51.77 -28.88
N ALA A 180 30.69 52.30 -29.86
CA ALA A 180 31.54 53.44 -29.65
C ALA A 180 30.70 54.68 -29.28
N PRO A 181 31.30 55.68 -28.45
CA PRO A 181 32.68 55.76 -28.03
C PRO A 181 33.05 55.00 -26.74
N ASP A 182 32.09 54.55 -25.97
CA ASP A 182 32.31 53.95 -24.64
C ASP A 182 32.26 52.44 -24.66
N LEU A 183 33.35 51.84 -25.12
CA LEU A 183 33.47 50.35 -25.19
C LEU A 183 33.97 49.77 -23.88
N GLY A 184 33.39 48.64 -23.45
CA GLY A 184 33.92 47.84 -22.33
C GLY A 184 32.91 47.39 -21.32
N ASN A 185 33.40 46.98 -20.17
CA ASN A 185 32.56 46.43 -19.09
C ASN A 185 31.72 47.53 -18.44
N LEU A 186 30.43 47.28 -18.35
CA LEU A 186 29.49 48.15 -17.65
C LEU A 186 29.44 47.80 -16.17
N THR A 187 29.30 48.81 -15.33
CA THR A 187 29.01 48.66 -13.90
C THR A 187 27.52 48.87 -13.65
N SER A 188 27.03 48.37 -12.50
CA SER A 188 25.62 48.59 -12.14
C SER A 188 25.28 50.08 -12.09
N GLY A 189 24.25 50.49 -12.83
CA GLY A 189 23.85 51.88 -12.99
C GLY A 189 24.50 52.62 -14.15
N SER A 190 25.35 51.97 -14.96
CA SER A 190 25.88 52.56 -16.20
C SER A 190 24.78 52.79 -17.23
N ILE A 191 24.94 53.81 -18.06
CA ILE A 191 24.09 54.11 -19.20
C ILE A 191 24.87 53.76 -20.45
N THR A 192 24.24 52.98 -21.35
CA THR A 192 24.81 52.64 -22.67
C THR A 192 24.29 53.58 -23.75
N ASN A 193 25.00 53.80 -24.83
CA ASN A 193 24.59 54.57 -25.99
C ASN A 193 24.15 53.68 -27.16
#